data_33d2df0eb44c539053d90162906e4c3e
#
_entry.id   33d2df0eb44c539053d90162906e4c3e
#
_cell.length_a   1.000
_cell.length_b   1.000
_cell.length_c   1.000
_cell.angle_alpha   90.00
_cell.angle_beta   90.00
_cell.angle_gamma   90.00
#
_symmetry.space_group_name_H-M   'P 1'
#
loop_
_entity.id
_entity.type
_entity.pdbx_description
1 polymer ?
#
loop_
_entity_poly.entity_id
_entity_poly.type
_entity_poly.pdbx_seq_one_letter_code
_entity_poly.pdbx_strand_id
1 'polypeptide(L)'
;GIPFSDPTAEGPVIQEANVRALAGGVTTDKVFAMVEKIRKNTKIPMVFMTYANVVFSYGTERFIKKAAEVGMDGLILPDVPFEEKEEFDVVCKQYGLDLISLIAPTSHERIAMIAKEAEGFVYCVSSLGVTGMRTSITTDIGAMVKLVKAQKDIPCAVGFGISTPEQ
;
A
#
# COMPACT_ATOMS: atom_id res chain seq x y z
N GLY A 1 -7.29 3.72 -3.01
CA GLY A 1 -7.75 2.60 -2.17
C GLY A 1 -8.90 1.84 -2.81
N ILE A 2 -9.02 0.56 -2.52
CA ILE A 2 -10.20 -0.25 -2.86
C ILE A 2 -11.05 -0.34 -1.59
N PRO A 3 -12.34 0.03 -1.62
CA PRO A 3 -13.19 0.00 -0.44
C PRO A 3 -13.34 -1.40 0.14
N PHE A 4 -13.31 -1.47 1.48
CA PHE A 4 -13.49 -2.71 2.23
C PHE A 4 -14.35 -2.46 3.48
N SER A 5 -15.17 -3.44 3.86
CA SER A 5 -16.12 -3.32 4.98
C SER A 5 -15.45 -3.38 6.35
N ASP A 6 -14.32 -4.09 6.46
CA ASP A 6 -13.67 -4.42 7.72
C ASP A 6 -12.19 -4.02 7.76
N PRO A 7 -11.85 -2.73 7.50
CA PRO A 7 -10.46 -2.28 7.45
C PRO A 7 -9.84 -2.27 8.86
N THR A 8 -8.63 -2.79 8.98
CA THR A 8 -7.89 -2.87 10.26
C THR A 8 -6.93 -1.71 10.49
N ALA A 9 -6.56 -0.98 9.43
CA ALA A 9 -5.56 0.09 9.50
C ALA A 9 -6.13 1.50 9.28
N GLU A 10 -7.44 1.64 9.03
CA GLU A 10 -8.07 2.93 8.81
C GLU A 10 -8.73 3.53 10.05
N GLY A 11 -8.58 4.85 10.18
CA GLY A 11 -9.33 5.66 11.12
C GLY A 11 -10.76 5.97 10.65
N PRO A 12 -11.55 6.66 11.49
CA PRO A 12 -13.00 6.82 11.27
C PRO A 12 -13.33 7.52 9.94
N VAL A 13 -12.55 8.48 9.50
CA VAL A 13 -12.80 9.22 8.24
C VAL A 13 -12.73 8.30 7.03
N ILE A 14 -11.72 7.43 6.95
CA ILE A 14 -11.58 6.48 5.85
C ILE A 14 -12.59 5.34 5.97
N GLN A 15 -12.92 4.91 7.19
CA GLN A 15 -14.00 3.95 7.39
C GLN A 15 -15.34 4.47 6.88
N GLU A 16 -15.70 5.72 7.19
CA GLU A 16 -16.92 6.35 6.63
C GLU A 16 -16.88 6.47 5.10
N ALA A 17 -15.70 6.78 4.52
CA ALA A 17 -15.53 6.82 3.09
C ALA A 17 -15.75 5.44 2.44
N ASN A 18 -15.25 4.36 3.06
CA ASN A 18 -15.50 2.98 2.65
C ASN A 18 -17.00 2.66 2.67
N VAL A 19 -17.69 2.99 3.77
CA VAL A 19 -19.13 2.76 3.91
C VAL A 19 -19.91 3.48 2.81
N ARG A 20 -19.61 4.76 2.53
CA ARG A 20 -20.27 5.52 1.46
C ARG A 20 -20.01 4.91 0.08
N ALA A 21 -18.78 4.50 -0.19
CA ALA A 21 -18.43 3.89 -1.48
C ALA A 21 -19.15 2.56 -1.70
N LEU A 22 -19.16 1.69 -0.68
CA LEU A 22 -19.84 0.39 -0.74
C LEU A 22 -21.37 0.57 -0.87
N ALA A 23 -21.98 1.50 -0.10
CA ALA A 23 -23.40 1.83 -0.22
C ALA A 23 -23.76 2.39 -1.60
N GLY A 24 -22.84 3.10 -2.25
CA GLY A 24 -22.95 3.55 -3.64
C GLY A 24 -22.74 2.45 -4.68
N GLY A 25 -22.56 1.21 -4.25
CA GLY A 25 -22.44 0.03 -5.12
C GLY A 25 -21.08 -0.09 -5.82
N VAL A 26 -20.00 0.43 -5.21
CA VAL A 26 -18.64 0.21 -5.70
C VAL A 26 -18.26 -1.26 -5.50
N THR A 27 -17.69 -1.87 -6.54
CA THR A 27 -17.14 -3.23 -6.54
C THR A 27 -15.70 -3.21 -7.04
N THR A 28 -14.94 -4.25 -6.79
CA THR A 28 -13.57 -4.39 -7.29
C THR A 28 -13.55 -4.29 -8.84
N ASP A 29 -14.50 -4.88 -9.54
CA ASP A 29 -14.59 -4.78 -11.00
C ASP A 29 -14.83 -3.34 -11.49
N LYS A 30 -15.66 -2.58 -10.76
CA LYS A 30 -15.86 -1.14 -11.06
C LYS A 30 -14.58 -0.32 -10.84
N VAL A 31 -13.78 -0.67 -9.83
CA VAL A 31 -12.48 -0.04 -9.60
C VAL A 31 -11.51 -0.36 -10.74
N PHE A 32 -11.43 -1.60 -11.20
CA PHE A 32 -10.64 -1.96 -12.38
C PHE A 32 -11.07 -1.20 -13.62
N ALA A 33 -12.37 -1.13 -13.90
CA ALA A 33 -12.91 -0.38 -15.04
C ALA A 33 -12.60 1.14 -14.95
N MET A 34 -12.59 1.70 -13.74
CA MET A 34 -12.20 3.08 -13.51
C MET A 34 -10.71 3.29 -13.83
N VAL A 35 -9.84 2.42 -13.35
CA VAL A 35 -8.39 2.48 -13.61
C VAL A 35 -8.11 2.38 -15.11
N GLU A 36 -8.76 1.46 -15.81
CA GLU A 36 -8.61 1.32 -17.26
C GLU A 36 -8.94 2.62 -18.02
N LYS A 37 -9.98 3.35 -17.57
CA LYS A 37 -10.31 4.67 -18.12
C LYS A 37 -9.25 5.73 -17.81
N ILE A 38 -8.77 5.76 -16.56
CA ILE A 38 -7.74 6.70 -16.11
C ILE A 38 -6.44 6.47 -16.90
N ARG A 39 -6.04 5.22 -17.07
CA ARG A 39 -4.79 4.85 -17.73
C ARG A 39 -4.71 5.31 -19.19
N LYS A 40 -5.84 5.53 -19.86
CA LYS A 40 -5.88 6.12 -21.21
C LYS A 40 -5.33 7.56 -21.27
N ASN A 41 -5.36 8.27 -20.13
CA ASN A 41 -5.03 9.68 -20.05
C ASN A 41 -3.74 9.99 -19.27
N THR A 42 -3.13 8.98 -18.64
CA THR A 42 -1.94 9.20 -17.82
C THR A 42 -1.01 7.97 -17.79
N LYS A 43 0.28 8.26 -17.64
CA LYS A 43 1.35 7.27 -17.47
C LYS A 43 1.99 7.34 -16.07
N ILE A 44 1.42 8.15 -15.15
CA ILE A 44 1.94 8.21 -13.78
C ILE A 44 1.89 6.83 -13.12
N PRO A 45 2.87 6.47 -12.29
CA PRO A 45 2.81 5.24 -11.50
C PRO A 45 1.55 5.20 -10.64
N MET A 46 0.86 4.06 -10.65
CA MET A 46 -0.35 3.83 -9.85
C MET A 46 -0.26 2.52 -9.09
N VAL A 47 -0.56 2.56 -7.81
CA VAL A 47 -0.60 1.37 -6.95
C VAL A 47 -1.99 1.21 -6.33
N PHE A 48 -2.45 -0.02 -6.20
CA PHE A 48 -3.61 -0.32 -5.38
C PHE A 48 -3.21 -0.42 -3.90
N MET A 49 -4.08 0.06 -3.04
CA MET A 49 -4.01 -0.17 -1.60
C MET A 49 -5.32 -0.82 -1.17
N THR A 50 -5.23 -2.01 -0.61
CA THR A 50 -6.37 -2.78 -0.11
C THR A 50 -5.90 -3.81 0.91
N TYR A 51 -6.80 -4.68 1.37
CA TYR A 51 -6.54 -5.73 2.35
C TYR A 51 -6.45 -7.10 1.70
N ALA A 52 -5.69 -8.01 2.31
CA ALA A 52 -5.51 -9.38 1.83
C ALA A 52 -6.85 -10.07 1.53
N ASN A 53 -7.84 -9.90 2.41
CA ASN A 53 -9.15 -10.51 2.23
C ASN A 53 -9.87 -10.06 0.93
N VAL A 54 -9.69 -8.82 0.49
CA VAL A 54 -10.27 -8.35 -0.78
C VAL A 54 -9.63 -9.08 -1.96
N VAL A 55 -8.30 -9.26 -1.91
CA VAL A 55 -7.53 -9.98 -2.93
C VAL A 55 -7.90 -11.46 -2.95
N PHE A 56 -7.95 -12.11 -1.79
CA PHE A 56 -8.36 -13.52 -1.66
C PHE A 56 -9.79 -13.76 -2.15
N SER A 57 -10.74 -12.92 -1.74
CA SER A 57 -12.15 -13.08 -2.13
C SER A 57 -12.37 -12.90 -3.63
N TYR A 58 -11.56 -12.09 -4.29
CA TYR A 58 -11.56 -11.96 -5.75
C TYR A 58 -10.87 -13.13 -6.46
N GLY A 59 -9.97 -13.83 -5.76
CA GLY A 59 -9.01 -14.80 -6.24
C GLY A 59 -7.65 -14.14 -6.49
N THR A 60 -6.63 -14.49 -5.71
CA THR A 60 -5.31 -13.82 -5.68
C THR A 60 -4.71 -13.64 -7.07
N GLU A 61 -4.57 -14.73 -7.82
CA GLU A 61 -4.02 -14.67 -9.19
C GLU A 61 -4.90 -13.84 -10.12
N ARG A 62 -6.22 -14.02 -10.06
CA ARG A 62 -7.18 -13.29 -10.89
C ARG A 62 -7.13 -11.78 -10.62
N PHE A 63 -7.02 -11.38 -9.36
CA PHE A 63 -6.91 -9.97 -8.96
C PHE A 63 -5.61 -9.35 -9.49
N ILE A 64 -4.47 -9.99 -9.21
CA ILE A 64 -3.14 -9.48 -9.58
C ILE A 64 -2.98 -9.42 -11.10
N LYS A 65 -3.38 -10.47 -11.81
CA LYS A 65 -3.41 -10.48 -13.27
C LYS A 65 -4.26 -9.33 -13.83
N LYS A 66 -5.47 -9.14 -13.30
CA LYS A 66 -6.36 -8.05 -13.75
C LYS A 66 -5.78 -6.67 -13.43
N ALA A 67 -5.14 -6.50 -12.27
CA ALA A 67 -4.45 -5.27 -11.91
C ALA A 67 -3.33 -4.94 -12.93
N ALA A 68 -2.53 -5.92 -13.33
CA ALA A 68 -1.50 -5.74 -14.36
C ALA A 68 -2.12 -5.40 -15.72
N GLU A 69 -3.17 -6.10 -16.14
CA GLU A 69 -3.87 -5.85 -17.42
C GLU A 69 -4.41 -4.43 -17.54
N VAL A 70 -4.97 -3.87 -16.47
CA VAL A 70 -5.46 -2.47 -16.46
C VAL A 70 -4.36 -1.43 -16.28
N GLY A 71 -3.11 -1.87 -16.14
CA GLY A 71 -1.93 -1.02 -16.08
C GLY A 71 -1.57 -0.49 -14.69
N MET A 72 -1.89 -1.21 -13.62
CA MET A 72 -1.34 -0.92 -12.29
C MET A 72 0.14 -1.30 -12.23
N ASP A 73 0.89 -0.56 -11.42
CA ASP A 73 2.34 -0.77 -11.25
C ASP A 73 2.65 -1.54 -9.96
N GLY A 74 1.75 -1.54 -8.98
CA GLY A 74 1.99 -2.23 -7.72
C GLY A 74 0.76 -2.39 -6.83
N LEU A 75 1.00 -3.06 -5.69
CA LEU A 75 0.01 -3.40 -4.68
C LEU A 75 0.56 -3.14 -3.27
N ILE A 76 -0.24 -2.52 -2.42
CA ILE A 76 0.03 -2.31 -0.99
C ILE A 76 -1.01 -3.11 -0.20
N LEU A 77 -0.55 -4.01 0.67
CA LEU A 77 -1.37 -4.82 1.57
C LEU A 77 -0.93 -4.55 3.02
N PRO A 78 -1.55 -3.58 3.73
CA PRO A 78 -1.07 -3.16 5.04
C PRO A 78 -1.27 -4.19 6.16
N ASP A 79 -2.12 -5.18 5.94
CA ASP A 79 -2.42 -6.28 6.85
C ASP A 79 -1.59 -7.55 6.60
N VAL A 80 -0.70 -7.54 5.61
CA VAL A 80 0.20 -8.67 5.32
C VAL A 80 1.58 -8.38 5.90
N PRO A 81 2.01 -9.14 6.93
CA PRO A 81 3.36 -9.00 7.49
C PRO A 81 4.42 -9.47 6.49
N PHE A 82 5.63 -8.98 6.66
CA PHE A 82 6.76 -9.29 5.76
C PHE A 82 6.99 -10.81 5.63
N GLU A 83 6.82 -11.55 6.70
CA GLU A 83 7.03 -12.99 6.76
C GLU A 83 5.99 -13.80 5.95
N GLU A 84 4.83 -13.21 5.67
CA GLU A 84 3.72 -13.85 4.95
C GLU A 84 3.54 -13.29 3.52
N LYS A 85 4.40 -12.35 3.11
CA LYS A 85 4.27 -11.68 1.81
C LYS A 85 4.41 -12.61 0.62
N GLU A 86 5.12 -13.72 0.76
CA GLU A 86 5.50 -14.63 -0.34
C GLU A 86 4.28 -15.12 -1.11
N GLU A 87 3.15 -15.33 -0.43
CA GLU A 87 1.89 -15.75 -1.04
C GLU A 87 1.37 -14.78 -2.11
N PHE A 88 1.63 -13.49 -1.94
CA PHE A 88 1.26 -12.44 -2.91
C PHE A 88 2.42 -12.06 -3.81
N ASP A 89 3.63 -11.99 -3.27
CA ASP A 89 4.83 -11.50 -3.95
C ASP A 89 5.20 -12.35 -5.17
N VAL A 90 5.11 -13.67 -5.04
CA VAL A 90 5.36 -14.61 -6.16
C VAL A 90 4.40 -14.32 -7.32
N VAL A 91 3.11 -14.12 -7.03
CA VAL A 91 2.11 -13.84 -8.06
C VAL A 91 2.30 -12.43 -8.62
N CYS A 92 2.61 -11.43 -7.78
CA CYS A 92 2.90 -10.08 -8.23
C CYS A 92 4.07 -10.08 -9.22
N LYS A 93 5.18 -10.75 -8.91
CA LYS A 93 6.35 -10.89 -9.79
C LYS A 93 6.02 -11.58 -11.11
N GLN A 94 5.17 -12.61 -11.08
CA GLN A 94 4.74 -13.31 -12.29
C GLN A 94 4.04 -12.37 -13.29
N TYR A 95 3.27 -11.39 -12.80
CA TYR A 95 2.53 -10.44 -13.62
C TYR A 95 3.16 -9.05 -13.73
N GLY A 96 4.35 -8.86 -13.18
CA GLY A 96 5.12 -7.61 -13.27
C GLY A 96 4.56 -6.47 -12.39
N LEU A 97 3.93 -6.79 -11.27
CA LEU A 97 3.55 -5.84 -10.23
C LEU A 97 4.56 -5.83 -9.10
N ASP A 98 4.85 -4.66 -8.55
CA ASP A 98 5.60 -4.54 -7.30
C ASP A 98 4.68 -4.73 -6.09
N LEU A 99 5.01 -5.67 -5.19
CA LEU A 99 4.39 -5.71 -3.87
C LEU A 99 5.16 -4.76 -2.95
N ILE A 100 4.54 -3.60 -2.65
CA ILE A 100 5.19 -2.52 -1.93
C ILE A 100 5.38 -2.87 -0.47
N SER A 101 6.62 -2.80 0.00
CA SER A 101 6.96 -3.08 1.40
C SER A 101 6.63 -1.90 2.30
N LEU A 102 5.99 -2.20 3.45
CA LEU A 102 5.76 -1.23 4.52
C LEU A 102 6.83 -1.38 5.59
N ILE A 103 7.36 -0.25 6.05
CA ILE A 103 8.29 -0.18 7.17
C ILE A 103 7.71 0.74 8.23
N ALA A 104 7.46 0.18 9.41
CA ALA A 104 7.04 0.91 10.61
C ALA A 104 8.23 1.17 11.54
N PRO A 105 8.12 2.07 12.52
CA PRO A 105 9.12 2.25 13.58
C PRO A 105 9.31 0.94 14.36
N THR A 106 10.44 0.29 14.14
CA THR A 106 10.79 -1.01 14.73
C THR A 106 12.31 -1.17 14.84
N SER A 107 12.83 -2.37 15.04
CA SER A 107 14.28 -2.61 15.15
C SER A 107 15.02 -2.30 13.83
N HIS A 108 16.28 -1.89 13.95
CA HIS A 108 17.14 -1.61 12.80
C HIS A 108 17.33 -2.85 11.91
N GLU A 109 17.45 -4.02 12.53
CA GLU A 109 17.62 -5.30 11.83
C GLU A 109 16.39 -5.62 10.99
N ARG A 110 15.17 -5.38 11.52
CA ARG A 110 13.93 -5.60 10.79
C ARG A 110 13.78 -4.64 9.62
N ILE A 111 14.09 -3.36 9.83
CA ILE A 111 14.09 -2.34 8.76
C ILE A 111 15.06 -2.76 7.64
N ALA A 112 16.28 -3.17 8.00
CA ALA A 112 17.28 -3.60 7.03
C ALA A 112 16.85 -4.84 6.25
N MET A 113 16.26 -5.82 6.91
CA MET A 113 15.76 -7.05 6.29
C MET A 113 14.68 -6.74 5.25
N ILE A 114 13.69 -5.93 5.60
CA ILE A 114 12.59 -5.57 4.70
C ILE A 114 13.13 -4.73 3.52
N ALA A 115 14.00 -3.76 3.79
CA ALA A 115 14.55 -2.87 2.78
C ALA A 115 15.35 -3.59 1.69
N LYS A 116 16.09 -4.64 2.04
CA LYS A 116 16.88 -5.43 1.08
C LYS A 116 16.02 -6.05 -0.03
N GLU A 117 14.82 -6.52 0.33
CA GLU A 117 13.93 -7.21 -0.59
C GLU A 117 12.88 -6.28 -1.21
N ALA A 118 12.77 -5.02 -0.76
CA ALA A 118 11.77 -4.08 -1.24
C ALA A 118 11.93 -3.79 -2.74
N GLU A 119 10.80 -3.65 -3.43
CA GLU A 119 10.69 -3.31 -4.85
C GLU A 119 9.79 -2.08 -5.05
N GLY A 120 9.95 -1.39 -6.17
CA GLY A 120 9.23 -0.15 -6.48
C GLY A 120 9.62 1.00 -5.55
N PHE A 121 9.04 1.07 -4.38
CA PHE A 121 9.38 2.01 -3.31
C PHE A 121 9.11 1.41 -1.93
N VAL A 122 9.60 2.06 -0.87
CA VAL A 122 9.28 1.69 0.51
C VAL A 122 8.25 2.67 1.07
N TYR A 123 7.15 2.14 1.62
CA TYR A 123 6.16 2.93 2.32
C TYR A 123 6.53 3.02 3.82
N CYS A 124 7.09 4.17 4.21
CA CYS A 124 7.49 4.43 5.59
C CYS A 124 6.29 4.92 6.40
N VAL A 125 5.87 4.13 7.37
CA VAL A 125 4.77 4.47 8.28
C VAL A 125 5.30 5.37 9.38
N SER A 126 4.79 6.60 9.48
CA SER A 126 5.28 7.62 10.43
C SER A 126 4.92 7.32 11.89
N SER A 127 3.96 6.42 12.12
CA SER A 127 3.55 6.04 13.47
C SER A 127 2.81 4.71 13.48
N LEU A 128 2.82 4.01 14.60
CA LEU A 128 1.98 2.83 14.82
C LEU A 128 0.53 3.27 15.10
N GLY A 129 -0.43 2.58 14.52
CA GLY A 129 -1.86 2.81 14.70
C GLY A 129 -2.65 2.90 13.39
N VAL A 130 -3.80 3.55 13.43
CA VAL A 130 -4.69 3.72 12.27
C VAL A 130 -4.45 5.04 11.54
N THR A 131 -4.93 5.16 10.30
CA THR A 131 -4.87 6.39 9.51
C THR A 131 -5.64 7.54 10.19
N GLY A 132 -5.21 8.77 9.97
CA GLY A 132 -5.85 9.98 10.49
C GLY A 132 -4.84 11.13 10.62
N MET A 133 -5.35 12.36 10.71
CA MET A 133 -4.53 13.54 10.91
C MET A 133 -3.90 13.54 12.31
N ARG A 134 -2.66 13.97 12.42
CA ARG A 134 -1.93 14.13 13.68
C ARG A 134 -1.31 15.52 13.76
N THR A 135 -1.28 16.08 14.96
CA THR A 135 -0.69 17.40 15.22
C THR A 135 0.83 17.36 15.30
N SER A 136 1.40 16.19 15.59
CA SER A 136 2.86 16.00 15.65
C SER A 136 3.22 14.58 15.22
N ILE A 137 4.37 14.45 14.55
CA ILE A 137 4.99 13.17 14.22
C ILE A 137 6.19 13.03 15.15
N THR A 138 6.16 12.05 16.06
CA THR A 138 7.23 11.82 17.07
C THR A 138 8.31 10.86 16.57
N THR A 139 8.05 10.12 15.50
CA THR A 139 9.00 9.18 14.91
C THR A 139 10.10 9.92 14.16
N ASP A 140 11.35 9.52 14.36
CA ASP A 140 12.47 10.00 13.54
C ASP A 140 12.43 9.32 12.14
N ILE A 141 11.65 9.93 11.25
CA ILE A 141 11.50 9.50 9.87
C ILE A 141 12.84 9.55 9.13
N GLY A 142 13.64 10.57 9.42
CA GLY A 142 14.96 10.74 8.79
C GLY A 142 15.91 9.59 9.10
N ALA A 143 15.95 9.14 10.34
CA ALA A 143 16.75 7.98 10.74
C ALA A 143 16.24 6.70 10.06
N MET A 144 14.93 6.49 10.00
CA MET A 144 14.32 5.33 9.33
C MET A 144 14.65 5.30 7.84
N VAL A 145 14.52 6.42 7.14
CA VAL A 145 14.87 6.52 5.71
C VAL A 145 16.36 6.28 5.48
N LYS A 146 17.24 6.78 6.35
CA LYS A 146 18.69 6.49 6.25
C LYS A 146 18.98 5.00 6.37
N LEU A 147 18.32 4.28 7.27
CA LEU A 147 18.46 2.84 7.41
C LEU A 147 18.02 2.09 6.14
N VAL A 148 16.90 2.50 5.53
CA VAL A 148 16.45 1.94 4.25
C VAL A 148 17.49 2.20 3.15
N LYS A 149 17.91 3.45 2.99
CA LYS A 149 18.88 3.87 1.96
C LYS A 149 20.25 3.22 2.12
N ALA A 150 20.64 2.87 3.34
CA ALA A 150 21.87 2.11 3.60
C ALA A 150 21.82 0.68 3.06
N GLN A 151 20.64 0.11 2.87
CA GLN A 151 20.46 -1.25 2.36
C GLN A 151 20.20 -1.28 0.85
N LYS A 152 19.42 -0.33 0.34
CA LYS A 152 19.01 -0.29 -1.07
C LYS A 152 18.74 1.16 -1.50
N ASP A 153 19.23 1.52 -2.68
CA ASP A 153 18.85 2.81 -3.29
C ASP A 153 17.47 2.71 -3.93
N ILE A 154 16.46 2.93 -3.09
CA ILE A 154 15.04 2.81 -3.44
C ILE A 154 14.28 4.05 -2.94
N PRO A 155 13.30 4.58 -3.69
CA PRO A 155 12.45 5.65 -3.20
C PRO A 155 11.74 5.31 -1.89
N CYS A 156 11.55 6.32 -1.02
CA CYS A 156 10.78 6.20 0.21
C CYS A 156 9.62 7.18 0.17
N ALA A 157 8.42 6.68 0.44
CA ALA A 157 7.23 7.49 0.64
C ALA A 157 6.83 7.44 2.11
N VAL A 158 6.48 8.59 2.69
CA VAL A 158 6.07 8.68 4.10
C VAL A 158 4.56 8.87 4.17
N GLY A 159 3.91 8.06 4.98
CA GLY A 159 2.46 8.12 5.20
C GLY A 159 2.09 8.10 6.68
N PHE A 160 0.80 8.23 6.94
CA PHE A 160 0.14 8.33 8.26
C PHE A 160 0.39 9.67 8.97
N GLY A 161 -0.72 10.36 9.28
CA GLY A 161 -0.70 11.58 10.07
C GLY A 161 -0.17 12.83 9.36
N ILE A 162 0.22 12.72 8.10
CA ILE A 162 0.65 13.88 7.29
C ILE A 162 -0.59 14.72 6.97
N SER A 163 -0.56 16.00 7.34
CA SER A 163 -1.69 16.92 7.18
C SER A 163 -1.32 18.27 6.59
N THR A 164 -0.05 18.64 6.59
CA THR A 164 0.44 19.91 6.02
C THR A 164 1.67 19.71 5.14
N PRO A 165 1.93 20.65 4.20
CA PRO A 165 3.13 20.58 3.35
C PRO A 165 4.45 20.70 4.13
N GLU A 166 4.44 21.33 5.32
CA GLU A 166 5.61 21.53 6.16
C GLU A 166 6.06 20.28 6.90
N GLN A 167 5.14 19.33 7.10
CA GLN A 167 5.45 18.02 7.70
C GLN A 167 6.18 17.11 6.72
#